data_8db0f37838907c730a215a820e9af230
#
_entry.id   8db0f37838907c730a215a820e9af230
#
_cell.length_a   1.000
_cell.length_b   1.000
_cell.length_c   1.000
_cell.angle_alpha   90.00
_cell.angle_beta   90.00
_cell.angle_gamma   90.00
#
_symmetry.space_group_name_H-M   'P 1'
#
loop_
_entity.id
_entity.type
_entity.pdbx_description
1 polymer ?
#
loop_
_entity_poly.entity_id
_entity_poly.type
_entity_poly.pdbx_seq_one_letter_code
_entity_poly.pdbx_strand_id
1 'polypeptide(L)'
;MSDVVQGEGLVGLTEIEAAARRLVGVAVSTPLLPADALSDATGAQVRLKCENLQRAGSFKIRGAHNFVSQLSDDQVSSGIITYSSGNHAQAVALAGKLRGAHVVVVMPTTAPKVKRDGVERLGAEIE
;
A
#
# COMPACT_ATOMS: atom_id res chain seq x y z
N MET A 1 9.66 27.64 21.80
CA MET A 1 8.71 26.51 21.76
C MET A 1 7.69 26.87 20.70
N SER A 2 7.81 26.29 19.53
CA SER A 2 6.93 26.57 18.41
C SER A 2 5.67 25.73 18.57
N ASP A 3 4.53 26.37 18.77
CA ASP A 3 3.21 25.75 18.73
C ASP A 3 3.03 25.12 17.35
N VAL A 4 3.09 23.79 17.31
CA VAL A 4 2.67 23.03 16.11
C VAL A 4 1.16 23.23 16.01
N VAL A 5 0.72 24.00 15.03
CA VAL A 5 -0.69 24.16 14.69
C VAL A 5 -1.26 22.76 14.42
N GLN A 6 -2.04 22.25 15.36
CA GLN A 6 -2.88 21.06 15.12
C GLN A 6 -4.04 21.50 14.22
N GLY A 7 -3.81 21.42 12.90
CA GLY A 7 -4.87 21.63 11.92
C GLY A 7 -5.85 20.46 11.99
N GLU A 8 -7.13 20.74 12.19
CA GLU A 8 -8.20 19.75 12.07
C GLU A 8 -8.10 19.04 10.70
N GLY A 9 -7.95 17.71 10.72
CA GLY A 9 -7.88 16.87 9.52
C GLY A 9 -6.48 16.47 9.05
N LEU A 10 -5.40 16.89 9.72
CA LEU A 10 -4.04 16.41 9.41
C LEU A 10 -3.70 15.13 10.16
N VAL A 11 -3.01 14.21 9.47
CA VAL A 11 -2.51 12.97 10.08
C VAL A 11 -1.35 13.30 11.02
N GLY A 12 -1.50 12.96 12.29
CA GLY A 12 -0.48 13.16 13.32
C GLY A 12 0.40 11.91 13.54
N LEU A 13 1.37 12.05 14.44
CA LEU A 13 2.29 10.95 14.78
C LEU A 13 1.55 9.74 15.35
N THR A 14 0.54 9.95 16.17
CA THR A 14 -0.26 8.88 16.80
C THR A 14 -0.93 7.98 15.77
N GLU A 15 -1.50 8.57 14.71
CA GLU A 15 -2.12 7.84 13.61
C GLU A 15 -1.10 7.05 12.80
N ILE A 16 0.09 7.63 12.58
CA ILE A 16 1.20 6.96 11.87
C ILE A 16 1.70 5.77 12.69
N GLU A 17 1.88 5.91 14.00
CA GLU A 17 2.29 4.83 14.89
C GLU A 17 1.23 3.73 14.97
N ALA A 18 -0.06 4.08 15.01
CA ALA A 18 -1.15 3.13 14.97
C ALA A 18 -1.15 2.33 13.65
N ALA A 19 -0.93 3.00 12.52
CA ALA A 19 -0.76 2.35 11.22
C ALA A 19 0.46 1.42 11.21
N ALA A 20 1.59 1.85 11.77
CA ALA A 20 2.79 1.02 11.87
C ALA A 20 2.53 -0.27 12.65
N ARG A 21 1.79 -0.21 13.77
CA ARG A 21 1.40 -1.40 14.54
C ARG A 21 0.54 -2.36 13.72
N ARG A 22 -0.44 -1.87 12.94
CA ARG A 22 -1.27 -2.72 12.05
C ARG A 22 -0.47 -3.40 10.96
N LEU A 23 0.66 -2.84 10.56
CA LEU A 23 1.52 -3.38 9.50
C LEU A 23 2.51 -4.45 9.98
N VAL A 24 2.60 -4.70 11.28
CA VAL A 24 3.47 -5.75 11.83
C VAL A 24 3.09 -7.12 11.26
N GLY A 25 4.08 -7.86 10.75
CA GLY A 25 3.87 -9.15 10.09
C GLY A 25 3.32 -9.08 8.65
N VAL A 26 2.89 -7.91 8.19
CA VAL A 26 2.40 -7.70 6.81
C VAL A 26 3.41 -6.95 5.96
N ALA A 27 3.82 -5.77 6.37
CA ALA A 27 4.84 -5.02 5.63
C ALA A 27 6.25 -5.53 5.99
N VAL A 28 7.10 -5.63 4.97
CA VAL A 28 8.52 -5.95 5.12
C VAL A 28 9.30 -4.67 5.43
N SER A 29 10.30 -4.75 6.31
CA SER A 29 11.27 -3.66 6.48
C SER A 29 12.22 -3.68 5.28
N THR A 30 11.94 -2.82 4.30
CA THR A 30 12.74 -2.73 3.07
C THR A 30 14.04 -1.95 3.31
N PRO A 31 15.12 -2.25 2.57
CA PRO A 31 16.39 -1.52 2.70
C PRO A 31 16.26 -0.03 2.42
N LEU A 32 17.12 0.74 3.07
CA LEU A 32 17.37 2.14 2.77
C LEU A 32 18.82 2.27 2.30
N LEU A 33 19.02 2.38 0.98
CA LEU A 33 20.34 2.36 0.35
C LEU A 33 20.81 3.76 -0.02
N PRO A 34 22.11 4.08 0.07
CA PRO A 34 22.65 5.32 -0.48
C PRO A 34 22.49 5.34 -2.00
N ALA A 35 22.36 6.54 -2.56
CA ALA A 35 22.22 6.79 -3.99
C ALA A 35 23.27 7.84 -4.40
N ASP A 36 24.52 7.41 -4.56
CA ASP A 36 25.66 8.31 -4.72
C ASP A 36 25.51 9.21 -5.94
N ALA A 37 25.13 8.65 -7.10
CA ALA A 37 24.93 9.45 -8.32
C ALA A 37 23.85 10.54 -8.16
N LEU A 38 22.78 10.28 -7.40
CA LEU A 38 21.76 11.29 -7.10
C LEU A 38 22.27 12.30 -6.06
N SER A 39 23.05 11.85 -5.11
CA SER A 39 23.68 12.71 -4.11
C SER A 39 24.64 13.70 -4.77
N ASP A 40 25.48 13.23 -5.68
CA ASP A 40 26.42 14.06 -6.44
C ASP A 40 25.67 15.08 -7.33
N ALA A 41 24.62 14.64 -8.00
CA ALA A 41 23.83 15.52 -8.88
C ALA A 41 23.04 16.60 -8.13
N THR A 42 22.66 16.35 -6.87
CA THR A 42 21.79 17.26 -6.09
C THR A 42 22.53 18.05 -5.01
N GLY A 43 23.75 17.64 -4.65
CA GLY A 43 24.49 18.18 -3.50
C GLY A 43 23.90 17.80 -2.14
N ALA A 44 22.97 16.83 -2.09
CA ALA A 44 22.31 16.36 -0.88
C ALA A 44 22.62 14.89 -0.60
N GLN A 45 22.46 14.44 0.64
CA GLN A 45 22.54 13.00 0.96
C GLN A 45 21.24 12.30 0.54
N VAL A 46 21.24 11.67 -0.64
CA VAL A 46 20.08 10.96 -1.16
C VAL A 46 20.14 9.48 -0.79
N ARG A 47 19.02 8.94 -0.34
CA ARG A 47 18.84 7.50 -0.06
C ARG A 47 17.57 6.98 -0.70
N LEU A 48 17.61 5.74 -1.18
CA LEU A 48 16.47 5.05 -1.79
C LEU A 48 15.85 4.08 -0.81
N LYS A 49 14.58 4.29 -0.47
CA LYS A 49 13.77 3.31 0.25
C LYS A 49 13.25 2.29 -0.76
N CYS A 50 13.77 1.06 -0.73
CA CYS A 50 13.55 0.05 -1.76
C CYS A 50 12.17 -0.63 -1.65
N GLU A 51 11.08 0.12 -1.79
CA GLU A 51 9.71 -0.42 -1.72
C GLU A 51 9.31 -1.30 -2.93
N ASN A 52 10.14 -1.40 -3.95
CA ASN A 52 10.03 -2.43 -4.98
C ASN A 52 10.24 -3.85 -4.41
N LEU A 53 10.91 -3.97 -3.27
CA LEU A 53 11.10 -5.23 -2.54
C LEU A 53 9.98 -5.52 -1.53
N GLN A 54 8.99 -4.64 -1.44
CA GLN A 54 7.84 -4.80 -0.57
C GLN A 54 6.88 -5.88 -1.12
N ARG A 55 6.04 -6.46 -0.23
CA ARG A 55 4.92 -7.32 -0.66
C ARG A 55 4.06 -6.61 -1.69
N ALA A 56 3.58 -7.31 -2.69
CA ALA A 56 2.91 -6.77 -3.87
C ALA A 56 3.78 -5.79 -4.70
N GLY A 57 5.11 -5.79 -4.49
CA GLY A 57 6.09 -5.07 -5.32
C GLY A 57 6.06 -3.55 -5.19
N SER A 58 5.42 -2.98 -4.17
CA SER A 58 5.40 -1.53 -3.96
C SER A 58 4.95 -1.13 -2.55
N PHE A 59 5.15 0.15 -2.20
CA PHE A 59 4.70 0.73 -0.93
C PHE A 59 3.18 0.71 -0.73
N LYS A 60 2.39 0.46 -1.76
CA LYS A 60 0.92 0.55 -1.74
C LYS A 60 0.28 -0.40 -0.73
N ILE A 61 0.90 -1.54 -0.43
CA ILE A 61 0.42 -2.48 0.59
C ILE A 61 0.31 -1.83 1.98
N ARG A 62 1.15 -0.85 2.29
CA ARG A 62 1.11 -0.15 3.58
C ARG A 62 -0.23 0.55 3.80
N GLY A 63 -0.66 1.36 2.83
CA GLY A 63 -1.95 2.06 2.91
C GLY A 63 -3.14 1.12 2.75
N ALA A 64 -3.07 0.20 1.78
CA ALA A 64 -4.15 -0.75 1.53
C ALA A 64 -4.43 -1.63 2.75
N HIS A 65 -3.39 -2.23 3.35
CA HIS A 65 -3.59 -3.06 4.54
C HIS A 65 -4.02 -2.24 5.75
N ASN A 66 -3.43 -1.05 5.97
CA ASN A 66 -3.84 -0.17 7.06
C ASN A 66 -5.34 0.18 6.98
N PHE A 67 -5.88 0.41 5.79
CA PHE A 67 -7.30 0.67 5.59
C PHE A 67 -8.14 -0.60 5.80
N VAL A 68 -7.83 -1.69 5.08
CA VAL A 68 -8.61 -2.93 5.10
C VAL A 68 -8.64 -3.59 6.47
N SER A 69 -7.55 -3.49 7.24
CA SER A 69 -7.48 -4.05 8.60
C SER A 69 -8.43 -3.38 9.60
N GLN A 70 -8.95 -2.22 9.29
CA GLN A 70 -9.86 -1.46 10.14
C GLN A 70 -11.35 -1.63 9.75
N LEU A 71 -11.63 -2.36 8.68
CA LEU A 71 -13.00 -2.67 8.28
C LEU A 71 -13.66 -3.60 9.30
N SER A 72 -14.94 -3.34 9.62
CA SER A 72 -15.75 -4.25 10.42
C SER A 72 -16.02 -5.56 9.68
N ASP A 73 -16.44 -6.59 10.39
CA ASP A 73 -16.74 -7.89 9.78
C ASP A 73 -17.91 -7.80 8.77
N ASP A 74 -18.89 -6.93 9.01
CA ASP A 74 -19.97 -6.65 8.06
C ASP A 74 -19.45 -6.00 6.77
N GLN A 75 -18.51 -5.06 6.90
CA GLN A 75 -17.88 -4.42 5.74
C GLN A 75 -17.02 -5.42 4.96
N VAL A 76 -16.30 -6.30 5.66
CA VAL A 76 -15.51 -7.37 5.03
C VAL A 76 -16.42 -8.36 4.29
N SER A 77 -17.54 -8.75 4.88
CA SER A 77 -18.51 -9.67 4.27
C SER A 77 -19.21 -9.08 3.03
N SER A 78 -19.36 -7.76 2.99
CA SER A 78 -19.90 -7.04 1.82
C SER A 78 -18.93 -6.99 0.64
N GLY A 79 -17.65 -7.30 0.87
CA GLY A 79 -16.59 -7.27 -0.14
C GLY A 79 -15.96 -5.88 -0.32
N ILE A 80 -14.89 -5.86 -1.11
CA ILE A 80 -14.10 -4.66 -1.38
C ILE A 80 -14.04 -4.46 -2.89
N ILE A 81 -14.38 -3.27 -3.35
CA ILE A 81 -14.21 -2.89 -4.75
C ILE A 81 -13.19 -1.75 -4.86
N THR A 82 -12.34 -1.83 -5.88
CA THR A 82 -11.39 -0.77 -6.22
C THR A 82 -11.21 -0.68 -7.72
N TYR A 83 -10.73 0.48 -8.22
CA TYR A 83 -10.32 0.60 -9.61
C TYR A 83 -8.83 0.96 -9.68
N SER A 84 -8.06 0.21 -10.43
CA SER A 84 -6.64 0.48 -10.68
C SER A 84 -6.06 -0.53 -11.66
N SER A 85 -5.26 -0.09 -12.59
CA SER A 85 -4.48 -0.95 -13.49
C SER A 85 -3.05 -1.27 -13.00
N GLY A 86 -2.73 -0.98 -11.74
CA GLY A 86 -1.34 -1.01 -11.26
C GLY A 86 -1.12 -1.55 -9.85
N ASN A 87 -0.16 -0.96 -9.17
CA ASN A 87 0.29 -1.42 -7.85
C ASN A 87 -0.78 -1.30 -6.76
N HIS A 88 -1.73 -0.36 -6.89
CA HIS A 88 -2.81 -0.23 -5.93
C HIS A 88 -3.76 -1.44 -6.00
N ALA A 89 -4.11 -1.88 -7.21
CA ALA A 89 -4.91 -3.09 -7.42
C ALA A 89 -4.32 -4.31 -6.71
N GLN A 90 -3.04 -4.59 -6.93
CA GLN A 90 -2.35 -5.72 -6.28
C GLN A 90 -2.29 -5.56 -4.75
N ALA A 91 -2.09 -4.35 -4.26
CA ALA A 91 -2.05 -4.10 -2.82
C ALA A 91 -3.41 -4.31 -2.15
N VAL A 92 -4.51 -3.86 -2.78
CA VAL A 92 -5.87 -4.09 -2.26
C VAL A 92 -6.25 -5.57 -2.35
N ALA A 93 -5.92 -6.25 -3.45
CA ALA A 93 -6.12 -7.69 -3.59
C ALA A 93 -5.40 -8.48 -2.48
N LEU A 94 -4.13 -8.14 -2.19
CA LEU A 94 -3.39 -8.78 -1.11
C LEU A 94 -3.99 -8.47 0.27
N ALA A 95 -4.34 -7.22 0.54
CA ALA A 95 -4.92 -6.81 1.82
C ALA A 95 -6.27 -7.49 2.06
N GLY A 96 -7.14 -7.56 1.04
CA GLY A 96 -8.41 -8.26 1.12
C GLY A 96 -8.23 -9.77 1.34
N LYS A 97 -7.32 -10.40 0.60
CA LYS A 97 -6.96 -11.82 0.82
C LYS A 97 -6.53 -12.09 2.26
N LEU A 98 -5.70 -11.24 2.84
CA LEU A 98 -5.23 -11.38 4.24
C LEU A 98 -6.37 -11.20 5.25
N ARG A 99 -7.39 -10.44 4.91
CA ARG A 99 -8.57 -10.19 5.77
C ARG A 99 -9.71 -11.18 5.51
N GLY A 100 -9.61 -12.01 4.45
CA GLY A 100 -10.66 -12.94 4.02
C GLY A 100 -11.83 -12.27 3.30
N ALA A 101 -11.63 -11.08 2.73
CA ALA A 101 -12.62 -10.35 1.96
C ALA A 101 -12.63 -10.79 0.49
N HIS A 102 -13.82 -10.84 -0.13
CA HIS A 102 -13.95 -10.86 -1.58
C HIS A 102 -13.51 -9.51 -2.15
N VAL A 103 -12.65 -9.51 -3.16
CA VAL A 103 -12.12 -8.29 -3.77
C VAL A 103 -12.44 -8.27 -5.26
N VAL A 104 -13.04 -7.19 -5.70
CA VAL A 104 -13.26 -6.89 -7.13
C VAL A 104 -12.38 -5.71 -7.53
N VAL A 105 -11.64 -5.86 -8.63
CA VAL A 105 -10.78 -4.81 -9.17
C VAL A 105 -11.26 -4.43 -10.57
N VAL A 106 -11.73 -3.22 -10.71
CA VAL A 106 -12.11 -2.67 -12.02
C VAL A 106 -10.84 -2.22 -12.76
N MET A 107 -10.58 -2.82 -13.92
CA MET A 107 -9.43 -2.52 -14.75
C MET A 107 -9.84 -2.22 -16.21
N PRO A 108 -9.16 -1.28 -16.89
CA PRO A 108 -9.36 -1.12 -18.32
C PRO A 108 -8.89 -2.39 -19.06
N THR A 109 -9.55 -2.74 -20.17
CA THR A 109 -9.18 -3.89 -21.00
C THR A 109 -7.75 -3.80 -21.55
N THR A 110 -7.20 -2.59 -21.61
CA THR A 110 -5.83 -2.30 -22.02
C THR A 110 -4.79 -2.46 -20.92
N ALA A 111 -5.21 -2.85 -19.70
CA ALA A 111 -4.28 -3.05 -18.60
C ALA A 111 -3.22 -4.11 -18.95
N PRO A 112 -1.92 -3.90 -18.61
CA PRO A 112 -0.87 -4.84 -18.93
C PRO A 112 -1.15 -6.23 -18.33
N LYS A 113 -0.96 -7.28 -19.13
CA LYS A 113 -1.22 -8.66 -18.73
C LYS A 113 -0.55 -9.03 -17.40
N VAL A 114 0.70 -8.62 -17.20
CA VAL A 114 1.44 -8.90 -15.96
C VAL A 114 0.76 -8.32 -14.72
N LYS A 115 0.03 -7.21 -14.83
CA LYS A 115 -0.71 -6.60 -13.73
C LYS A 115 -2.01 -7.34 -13.46
N ARG A 116 -2.73 -7.73 -14.51
CA ARG A 116 -3.94 -8.56 -14.40
C ARG A 116 -3.61 -9.91 -13.73
N ASP A 117 -2.62 -10.63 -14.26
CA ASP A 117 -2.16 -11.90 -13.69
C ASP A 117 -1.72 -11.75 -12.22
N GLY A 118 -1.16 -10.60 -11.86
CA GLY A 118 -0.77 -10.29 -10.48
C GLY A 118 -1.98 -10.18 -9.54
N VAL A 119 -3.07 -9.58 -9.98
CA VAL A 119 -4.31 -9.43 -9.21
C VAL A 119 -5.04 -10.77 -9.09
N GLU A 120 -5.18 -11.52 -10.19
CA GLU A 120 -5.82 -12.84 -10.23
C GLU A 120 -5.10 -13.86 -9.33
N ARG A 121 -3.75 -13.89 -9.33
CA ARG A 121 -2.95 -14.73 -8.42
C ARG A 121 -3.19 -14.42 -6.94
N LEU A 122 -3.59 -13.21 -6.62
CA LEU A 122 -3.97 -12.82 -5.26
C LEU A 122 -5.41 -13.19 -4.92
N GLY A 123 -6.17 -13.73 -5.88
CA GLY A 123 -7.53 -14.21 -5.70
C GLY A 123 -8.59 -13.12 -5.82
N ALA A 124 -8.26 -11.95 -6.38
CA ALA A 124 -9.24 -10.92 -6.67
C ALA A 124 -9.85 -11.13 -8.06
N GLU A 125 -11.11 -10.78 -8.20
CA GLU A 125 -11.86 -10.75 -9.45
C GLU A 125 -11.55 -9.47 -10.22
N ILE A 126 -11.51 -9.55 -11.55
CA ILE A 126 -11.28 -8.39 -12.43
C ILE A 126 -12.52 -8.15 -13.26
N GLU A 127 -12.99 -6.90 -13.22
CA GLU A 127 -14.06 -6.36 -14.03
C GLU A 127 -13.54 -5.31 -15.02
#